data_fca3e396a030d6189ec6e5f3a6b1e686
#
_entry.id   fca3e396a030d6189ec6e5f3a6b1e686
#
_cell.length_a   1.000
_cell.length_b   1.000
_cell.length_c   1.000
_cell.angle_alpha   90.00
_cell.angle_beta   90.00
_cell.angle_gamma   90.00
#
_symmetry.space_group_name_H-M   'P 1'
#
loop_
_entity.id
_entity.type
_entity.pdbx_description
1 polymer ?
#
loop_
_entity_poly.entity_id
_entity_poly.type
_entity_poly.pdbx_seq_one_letter_code
_entity_poly.pdbx_strand_id
1 'polypeptide(L)'
;IGFCEESGMLVAMLRRSMKNVPPNIVPFLIAFLGTVGNIASDTAMVVIPPLAALVYIGVKKNPVVGMIVGYAGAQAGFTANLMIAGTDSLLQGLTNQAIDGFFGKAGVFAVDVTCNWYFMFVSTFLCAFMIALVSIKIVEPRFGKYEGPGADEELGGVSELEIKGLNRAGLVIVLYIAILAVGFFSGILSKDGHTFVG
;
A
#
# COMPACT_ATOMS: atom_id res chain seq x y z
N ILE A 1 -11.95 -6.04 0.01
CA ILE A 1 -11.20 -5.45 1.15
C ILE A 1 -12.02 -5.64 2.43
N GLY A 2 -13.29 -5.22 2.53
CA GLY A 2 -14.12 -5.37 3.73
C GLY A 2 -14.18 -6.80 4.28
N PHE A 3 -14.32 -7.82 3.42
CA PHE A 3 -14.30 -9.23 3.86
C PHE A 3 -12.96 -9.64 4.49
N CYS A 4 -11.83 -9.15 3.97
CA CYS A 4 -10.51 -9.43 4.53
C CYS A 4 -10.28 -8.71 5.87
N GLU A 5 -10.93 -7.58 6.08
CA GLU A 5 -10.91 -6.79 7.31
C GLU A 5 -11.76 -7.47 8.39
N GLU A 6 -13.02 -7.79 8.09
CA GLU A 6 -13.95 -8.48 9.01
C GLU A 6 -13.46 -9.89 9.41
N SER A 7 -12.80 -10.59 8.49
CA SER A 7 -12.24 -11.92 8.78
C SER A 7 -10.97 -11.89 9.65
N GLY A 8 -10.42 -10.70 9.96
CA GLY A 8 -9.16 -10.57 10.69
C GLY A 8 -7.91 -10.98 9.90
N MET A 9 -8.06 -11.34 8.61
CA MET A 9 -6.97 -11.81 7.77
C MET A 9 -5.86 -10.78 7.63
N LEU A 10 -6.21 -9.50 7.48
CA LEU A 10 -5.23 -8.40 7.40
C LEU A 10 -4.42 -8.26 8.69
N VAL A 11 -5.08 -8.37 9.84
CA VAL A 11 -4.43 -8.31 11.16
C VAL A 11 -3.47 -9.50 11.34
N ALA A 12 -3.90 -10.71 10.98
CA ALA A 12 -3.08 -11.92 11.06
C ALA A 12 -1.87 -11.84 10.10
N MET A 13 -2.05 -11.31 8.89
CA MET A 13 -0.97 -11.05 7.94
C MET A 13 0.07 -10.07 8.51
N LEU A 14 -0.40 -8.95 9.10
CA LEU A 14 0.47 -7.96 9.71
C LEU A 14 1.23 -8.55 10.90
N ARG A 15 0.55 -9.26 11.82
CA ARG A 15 1.19 -9.95 12.96
C ARG A 15 2.28 -10.89 12.49
N ARG A 16 2.02 -11.70 11.46
CA ARG A 16 3.00 -12.64 10.90
C ARG A 16 4.19 -11.93 10.27
N SER A 17 3.96 -10.86 9.52
CA SER A 17 5.01 -10.08 8.86
C SER A 17 5.88 -9.33 9.86
N MET A 18 5.30 -8.88 10.98
CA MET A 18 6.01 -8.05 11.98
C MET A 18 6.71 -8.84 13.07
N LYS A 19 6.47 -10.16 13.21
CA LYS A 19 7.00 -10.99 14.30
C LYS A 19 8.52 -10.95 14.45
N ASN A 20 9.26 -10.74 13.35
CA ASN A 20 10.73 -10.72 13.33
C ASN A 20 11.31 -9.34 12.93
N VAL A 21 10.48 -8.30 12.89
CA VAL A 21 10.90 -6.97 12.44
C VAL A 21 11.40 -6.14 13.63
N PRO A 22 12.61 -5.57 13.57
CA PRO A 22 13.09 -4.67 14.60
C PRO A 22 12.16 -3.46 14.75
N PRO A 23 11.82 -3.04 15.98
CA PRO A 23 10.89 -1.92 16.24
C PRO A 23 11.25 -0.61 15.53
N ASN A 24 12.54 -0.40 15.23
CA ASN A 24 13.03 0.79 14.55
C ASN A 24 12.72 0.82 13.03
N ILE A 25 12.47 -0.34 12.42
CA ILE A 25 12.15 -0.46 10.99
C ILE A 25 10.63 -0.38 10.76
N VAL A 26 9.83 -0.63 11.79
CA VAL A 26 8.36 -0.65 11.70
C VAL A 26 7.80 0.65 11.11
N PRO A 27 8.22 1.86 11.52
CA PRO A 27 7.73 3.10 10.91
C PRO A 27 7.98 3.18 9.40
N PHE A 28 9.16 2.73 8.95
CA PHE A 28 9.49 2.70 7.52
C PHE A 28 8.59 1.73 6.75
N LEU A 29 8.39 0.52 7.28
CA LEU A 29 7.55 -0.49 6.61
C LEU A 29 6.10 -0.04 6.53
N ILE A 30 5.56 0.57 7.59
CA ILE A 30 4.19 1.09 7.60
C ILE A 30 4.04 2.25 6.62
N ALA A 31 4.97 3.21 6.61
CA ALA A 31 4.98 4.31 5.67
C ALA A 31 5.07 3.80 4.22
N PHE A 32 5.94 2.84 3.96
CA PHE A 32 6.12 2.21 2.65
C PHE A 32 4.84 1.48 2.19
N LEU A 33 4.26 0.64 3.06
CA LEU A 33 3.00 -0.04 2.78
C LEU A 33 1.86 0.95 2.57
N GLY A 34 1.83 2.04 3.34
CA GLY A 34 0.88 3.14 3.16
C GLY A 34 0.98 3.75 1.77
N THR A 35 2.20 4.09 1.36
CA THR A 35 2.47 4.69 0.05
C THR A 35 2.08 3.76 -1.09
N VAL A 36 2.47 2.49 -1.03
CA VAL A 36 2.12 1.48 -2.04
C VAL A 36 0.62 1.15 -2.00
N GLY A 37 -0.01 1.23 -0.83
CA GLY A 37 -1.43 0.95 -0.63
C GLY A 37 -2.36 1.84 -1.44
N ASN A 38 -1.90 3.01 -1.89
CA ASN A 38 -2.68 3.90 -2.75
C ASN A 38 -3.04 3.30 -4.13
N ILE A 39 -2.44 2.19 -4.53
CA ILE A 39 -2.92 1.39 -5.68
C ILE A 39 -4.39 0.99 -5.49
N ALA A 40 -4.81 0.79 -4.23
CA ALA A 40 -6.21 0.51 -3.87
C ALA A 40 -7.07 1.79 -3.72
N SER A 41 -6.63 2.92 -4.27
CA SER A 41 -7.31 4.23 -4.16
C SER A 41 -7.45 4.73 -2.71
N ASP A 42 -8.46 5.54 -2.46
CA ASP A 42 -8.74 6.20 -1.17
C ASP A 42 -8.97 5.22 0.00
N THR A 43 -9.23 3.95 -0.30
CA THR A 43 -9.41 2.89 0.71
C THR A 43 -8.20 2.75 1.62
N ALA A 44 -6.99 2.97 1.10
CA ALA A 44 -5.77 2.90 1.89
C ALA A 44 -5.75 3.90 3.05
N MET A 45 -6.31 5.10 2.85
CA MET A 45 -6.37 6.14 3.89
C MET A 45 -7.24 5.76 5.07
N VAL A 46 -8.26 4.96 4.85
CA VAL A 46 -9.20 4.54 5.90
C VAL A 46 -8.69 3.29 6.63
N VAL A 47 -8.08 2.37 5.88
CA VAL A 47 -7.70 1.04 6.41
C VAL A 47 -6.31 1.05 7.06
N ILE A 48 -5.34 1.72 6.47
CA ILE A 48 -3.94 1.65 6.93
C ILE A 48 -3.71 2.31 8.30
N PRO A 49 -4.28 3.48 8.63
CA PRO A 49 -4.03 4.08 9.94
C PRO A 49 -4.44 3.21 11.13
N PRO A 50 -5.66 2.65 11.21
CA PRO A 50 -6.02 1.79 12.33
C PRO A 50 -5.19 0.50 12.38
N LEU A 51 -4.81 -0.08 11.23
CA LEU A 51 -3.92 -1.24 11.19
C LEU A 51 -2.51 -0.88 11.68
N ALA A 52 -2.01 0.30 11.33
CA ALA A 52 -0.74 0.81 11.83
C ALA A 52 -0.76 1.00 13.35
N ALA A 53 -1.88 1.48 13.92
CA ALA A 53 -2.04 1.59 15.38
C ALA A 53 -1.90 0.23 16.06
N LEU A 54 -2.56 -0.81 15.54
CA LEU A 54 -2.47 -2.17 16.07
C LEU A 54 -1.04 -2.73 16.00
N VAL A 55 -0.33 -2.46 14.90
CA VAL A 55 1.08 -2.87 14.77
C VAL A 55 1.95 -2.15 15.80
N TYR A 56 1.71 -0.86 16.04
CA TYR A 56 2.47 -0.09 17.02
C TYR A 56 2.24 -0.58 18.44
N ILE A 57 1.00 -0.92 18.83
CA ILE A 57 0.70 -1.59 20.10
C ILE A 57 1.54 -2.86 20.23
N GLY A 58 1.54 -3.69 19.20
CA GLY A 58 2.26 -4.96 19.22
C GLY A 58 3.78 -4.87 19.30
N VAL A 59 4.37 -3.73 18.91
CA VAL A 59 5.80 -3.45 19.10
C VAL A 59 6.05 -2.56 20.32
N LYS A 60 5.07 -2.42 21.21
CA LYS A 60 5.11 -1.64 22.46
C LYS A 60 5.42 -0.15 22.23
N LYS A 61 4.94 0.40 21.12
CA LYS A 61 5.02 1.80 20.76
C LYS A 61 3.64 2.46 20.84
N ASN A 62 3.60 3.79 20.84
CA ASN A 62 2.37 4.54 20.94
C ASN A 62 1.51 4.39 19.66
N PRO A 63 0.26 3.87 19.75
CA PRO A 63 -0.60 3.63 18.59
C PRO A 63 -0.98 4.90 17.84
N VAL A 64 -1.06 6.06 18.51
CA VAL A 64 -1.34 7.34 17.86
C VAL A 64 -0.24 7.69 16.86
N VAL A 65 1.01 7.41 17.21
CA VAL A 65 2.13 7.59 16.26
C VAL A 65 1.99 6.64 15.08
N GLY A 66 1.56 5.40 15.33
CA GLY A 66 1.26 4.43 14.27
C GLY A 66 0.21 4.95 13.29
N MET A 67 -0.89 5.51 13.80
CA MET A 67 -1.93 6.12 12.97
C MET A 67 -1.39 7.28 12.12
N ILE A 68 -0.57 8.15 12.72
CA ILE A 68 0.05 9.28 12.03
C ILE A 68 0.95 8.79 10.89
N VAL A 69 1.79 7.79 11.14
CA VAL A 69 2.69 7.20 10.13
C VAL A 69 1.91 6.52 9.02
N GLY A 70 0.88 5.75 9.37
CA GLY A 70 0.01 5.07 8.40
C GLY A 70 -0.72 6.06 7.50
N TYR A 71 -1.27 7.11 8.08
CA TYR A 71 -1.95 8.19 7.35
C TYR A 71 -0.98 8.97 6.45
N ALA A 72 0.18 9.36 6.99
CA ALA A 72 1.21 10.07 6.21
C ALA A 72 1.71 9.22 5.03
N GLY A 73 1.88 7.90 5.22
CA GLY A 73 2.23 6.98 4.15
C GLY A 73 1.15 6.90 3.06
N ALA A 74 -0.11 6.73 3.46
CA ALA A 74 -1.23 6.68 2.53
C ALA A 74 -1.38 7.99 1.73
N GLN A 75 -1.16 9.14 2.36
CA GLN A 75 -1.16 10.45 1.69
C GLN A 75 -0.01 10.59 0.70
N ALA A 76 1.19 10.13 1.07
CA ALA A 76 2.36 10.18 0.18
C ALA A 76 2.13 9.35 -1.10
N GLY A 77 1.29 8.32 -1.02
CA GLY A 77 0.94 7.46 -2.15
C GLY A 77 0.26 8.17 -3.33
N PHE A 78 -0.31 9.38 -3.14
CA PHE A 78 -0.84 10.17 -4.25
C PHE A 78 0.24 10.74 -5.16
N THR A 79 1.44 10.94 -4.65
CA THR A 79 2.57 11.55 -5.37
C THR A 79 3.76 10.62 -5.52
N ALA A 80 3.69 9.44 -4.90
CA ALA A 80 4.76 8.45 -4.91
C ALA A 80 4.16 7.04 -4.91
N ASN A 81 4.42 6.27 -5.97
CA ASN A 81 3.90 4.90 -6.09
C ASN A 81 4.89 4.02 -6.86
N LEU A 82 4.91 2.73 -6.55
CA LEU A 82 5.75 1.76 -7.29
C LEU A 82 5.15 1.37 -8.63
N MET A 83 3.82 1.43 -8.75
CA MET A 83 3.08 1.04 -9.94
C MET A 83 2.22 2.21 -10.41
N ILE A 84 1.88 2.19 -11.68
CA ILE A 84 0.92 3.12 -12.26
C ILE A 84 -0.43 2.91 -11.58
N ALA A 85 -1.01 3.97 -11.05
CA ALA A 85 -2.32 3.98 -10.42
C ALA A 85 -3.38 4.61 -11.34
N GLY A 86 -4.65 4.49 -10.96
CA GLY A 86 -5.75 5.09 -11.72
C GLY A 86 -5.63 6.62 -11.86
N THR A 87 -5.05 7.29 -10.86
CA THR A 87 -4.78 8.73 -10.88
C THR A 87 -3.80 9.14 -11.98
N ASP A 88 -2.81 8.29 -12.30
CA ASP A 88 -1.82 8.59 -13.35
C ASP A 88 -2.48 8.60 -14.73
N SER A 89 -3.36 7.63 -15.00
CA SER A 89 -4.13 7.60 -16.25
C SER A 89 -5.09 8.77 -16.37
N LEU A 90 -5.73 9.19 -15.27
CA LEU A 90 -6.60 10.36 -15.25
C LEU A 90 -5.81 11.64 -15.55
N LEU A 91 -4.67 11.84 -14.88
CA LEU A 91 -3.83 13.01 -15.09
C LEU A 91 -3.23 13.05 -16.50
N GLN A 92 -2.82 11.90 -17.04
CA GLN A 92 -2.38 11.77 -18.43
C GLN A 92 -3.48 12.23 -19.40
N GLY A 93 -4.71 11.74 -19.22
CA GLY A 93 -5.84 12.11 -20.06
C GLY A 93 -6.15 13.62 -20.03
N LEU A 94 -6.18 14.22 -18.82
CA LEU A 94 -6.39 15.66 -18.63
C LEU A 94 -5.26 16.48 -19.26
N THR A 95 -3.99 16.03 -19.10
CA THR A 95 -2.84 16.71 -19.67
C THR A 95 -2.90 16.70 -21.20
N ASN A 96 -3.19 15.55 -21.80
CA ASN A 96 -3.31 15.46 -23.26
C ASN A 96 -4.46 16.31 -23.82
N GLN A 97 -5.61 16.34 -23.14
CA GLN A 97 -6.71 17.24 -23.51
C GLN A 97 -6.31 18.72 -23.44
N ALA A 98 -5.56 19.12 -22.41
CA ALA A 98 -5.06 20.48 -22.29
C ALA A 98 -4.05 20.83 -23.40
N ILE A 99 -3.17 19.89 -23.76
CA ILE A 99 -2.20 20.05 -24.87
C ILE A 99 -2.95 20.23 -26.19
N ASP A 100 -3.92 19.36 -26.48
CA ASP A 100 -4.71 19.43 -27.71
C ASP A 100 -5.49 20.74 -27.79
N GLY A 101 -6.05 21.20 -26.67
CA GLY A 101 -6.75 22.50 -26.58
C GLY A 101 -5.82 23.69 -26.83
N PHE A 102 -4.58 23.65 -26.32
CA PHE A 102 -3.60 24.72 -26.52
C PHE A 102 -3.09 24.81 -27.95
N PHE A 103 -2.77 23.68 -28.57
CA PHE A 103 -2.25 23.63 -29.93
C PHE A 103 -3.34 23.68 -31.01
N GLY A 104 -4.61 23.54 -30.64
CA GLY A 104 -5.75 23.53 -31.57
C GLY A 104 -5.77 22.32 -32.51
N LYS A 105 -4.97 21.30 -32.25
CA LYS A 105 -4.87 20.06 -33.03
C LYS A 105 -4.60 18.89 -32.10
N ALA A 106 -5.39 17.84 -32.25
CA ALA A 106 -5.16 16.58 -31.52
C ALA A 106 -3.87 15.89 -32.01
N GLY A 107 -3.13 15.31 -31.08
CA GLY A 107 -1.99 14.45 -31.37
C GLY A 107 -0.69 15.12 -31.82
N VAL A 108 -0.55 16.43 -31.65
CA VAL A 108 0.72 17.15 -31.93
C VAL A 108 1.82 16.72 -30.96
N PHE A 109 1.44 16.55 -29.70
CA PHE A 109 2.32 16.06 -28.63
C PHE A 109 1.44 15.27 -27.64
N ALA A 110 1.88 14.10 -27.23
CA ALA A 110 1.15 13.30 -26.25
C ALA A 110 2.08 12.88 -25.12
N VAL A 111 1.60 12.99 -23.90
CA VAL A 111 2.28 12.50 -22.71
C VAL A 111 1.86 11.06 -22.46
N ASP A 112 2.83 10.18 -22.24
CA ASP A 112 2.58 8.79 -21.88
C ASP A 112 2.24 8.67 -20.38
N VAL A 113 1.46 7.65 -20.02
CA VAL A 113 1.08 7.37 -18.64
C VAL A 113 2.29 7.08 -17.74
N THR A 114 3.39 6.62 -18.32
CA THR A 114 4.64 6.30 -17.63
C THR A 114 5.59 7.48 -17.46
N CYS A 115 5.24 8.66 -17.98
CA CYS A 115 6.15 9.82 -18.03
C CYS A 115 6.73 10.22 -16.67
N ASN A 116 5.97 10.02 -15.60
CA ASN A 116 6.38 10.34 -14.23
C ASN A 116 6.79 9.11 -13.40
N TRP A 117 6.75 7.92 -13.97
CA TRP A 117 6.90 6.67 -13.22
C TRP A 117 8.25 6.54 -12.50
N TYR A 118 9.35 6.92 -13.16
CA TYR A 118 10.69 6.86 -12.55
C TYR A 118 10.80 7.76 -11.31
N PHE A 119 10.24 8.95 -11.40
CA PHE A 119 10.21 9.89 -10.27
C PHE A 119 9.38 9.32 -9.12
N MET A 120 8.18 8.81 -9.39
CA MET A 120 7.31 8.22 -8.38
C MET A 120 7.94 7.01 -7.71
N PHE A 121 8.61 6.14 -8.49
CA PHE A 121 9.32 4.98 -7.97
C PHE A 121 10.38 5.37 -6.93
N VAL A 122 11.25 6.30 -7.27
CA VAL A 122 12.30 6.80 -6.35
C VAL A 122 11.68 7.54 -5.17
N SER A 123 10.67 8.36 -5.41
CA SER A 123 9.96 9.13 -4.39
C SER A 123 9.30 8.22 -3.34
N THR A 124 8.85 7.04 -3.69
CA THR A 124 8.24 6.07 -2.76
C THR A 124 9.21 5.72 -1.62
N PHE A 125 10.45 5.39 -1.95
CA PHE A 125 11.47 5.07 -0.94
C PHE A 125 11.88 6.31 -0.13
N LEU A 126 12.02 7.45 -0.81
CA LEU A 126 12.37 8.71 -0.16
C LEU A 126 11.29 9.14 0.83
N CYS A 127 10.02 9.14 0.43
CA CYS A 127 8.89 9.50 1.29
C CYS A 127 8.78 8.54 2.48
N ALA A 128 8.86 7.23 2.26
CA ALA A 128 8.81 6.26 3.34
C ALA A 128 9.95 6.44 4.34
N PHE A 129 11.16 6.71 3.86
CA PHE A 129 12.33 7.01 4.70
C PHE A 129 12.15 8.29 5.50
N MET A 130 11.70 9.38 4.87
CA MET A 130 11.48 10.66 5.52
C MET A 130 10.38 10.60 6.58
N ILE A 131 9.25 9.93 6.27
CA ILE A 131 8.17 9.70 7.23
C ILE A 131 8.69 8.91 8.44
N ALA A 132 9.46 7.84 8.21
CA ALA A 132 10.04 7.05 9.29
C ALA A 132 11.04 7.88 10.14
N LEU A 133 11.90 8.65 9.50
CA LEU A 133 12.87 9.51 10.18
C LEU A 133 12.18 10.55 11.06
N VAL A 134 11.19 11.25 10.52
CA VAL A 134 10.39 12.24 11.26
C VAL A 134 9.62 11.58 12.41
N SER A 135 9.04 10.41 12.15
CA SER A 135 8.34 9.63 13.18
C SER A 135 9.26 9.30 14.35
N ILE A 136 10.41 8.68 14.09
CA ILE A 136 11.35 8.23 15.14
C ILE A 136 11.99 9.41 15.85
N LYS A 137 12.38 10.47 15.14
CA LYS A 137 13.16 11.56 15.71
C LYS A 137 12.31 12.66 16.34
N ILE A 138 11.12 12.88 15.83
CA ILE A 138 10.30 14.05 16.23
C ILE A 138 8.99 13.61 16.89
N VAL A 139 8.25 12.66 16.27
CA VAL A 139 6.91 12.32 16.72
C VAL A 139 6.95 11.38 17.94
N GLU A 140 7.62 10.23 17.84
CA GLU A 140 7.70 9.26 18.94
C GLU A 140 8.16 9.87 20.26
N PRO A 141 9.21 10.73 20.32
CA PRO A 141 9.65 11.33 21.58
C PRO A 141 8.61 12.26 22.22
N ARG A 142 7.70 12.85 21.43
CA ARG A 142 6.66 13.76 21.94
C ARG A 142 5.46 13.04 22.54
N PHE A 143 5.15 11.85 22.04
CA PHE A 143 3.99 11.07 22.51
C PHE A 143 4.32 10.14 23.67
N GLY A 144 5.61 9.81 23.90
CA GLY A 144 6.04 8.95 24.96
C GLY A 144 5.52 7.51 24.87
N LYS A 145 5.63 6.78 25.98
CA LYS A 145 5.13 5.41 26.10
C LYS A 145 3.61 5.41 26.19
N TYR A 146 2.99 4.40 25.59
CA TYR A 146 1.57 4.17 25.69
C TYR A 146 1.24 3.29 26.90
N GLU A 147 0.34 3.76 27.77
CA GLU A 147 -0.10 3.08 29.01
C GLU A 147 -1.61 2.74 28.96
N GLY A 148 -2.22 2.82 27.78
CA GLY A 148 -3.65 2.57 27.58
C GLY A 148 -4.00 1.09 27.40
N PRO A 149 -5.28 0.81 27.09
CA PRO A 149 -5.75 -0.55 26.84
C PRO A 149 -4.95 -1.26 25.75
N GLY A 150 -4.52 -2.49 26.01
CA GLY A 150 -3.69 -3.26 25.07
C GLY A 150 -2.19 -2.98 25.15
N ALA A 151 -1.71 -2.08 26.04
CA ALA A 151 -0.27 -1.77 26.19
C ALA A 151 0.55 -3.00 26.57
N ASP A 152 -0.02 -3.91 27.35
CA ASP A 152 0.60 -5.17 27.78
C ASP A 152 0.29 -6.35 26.83
N GLU A 153 -0.61 -6.15 25.87
CA GLU A 153 -0.87 -7.16 24.86
C GLU A 153 0.34 -7.21 23.90
N GLU A 154 1.15 -8.24 24.07
CA GLU A 154 2.04 -8.62 22.97
C GLU A 154 1.16 -8.94 21.76
N LEU A 155 1.61 -8.60 20.55
CA LEU A 155 1.01 -9.16 19.33
C LEU A 155 0.99 -10.68 19.54
N GLY A 156 -0.13 -11.16 20.11
CA GLY A 156 -0.29 -12.58 20.43
C GLY A 156 0.12 -13.38 19.22
N GLY A 157 0.90 -14.44 19.44
CA GLY A 157 1.39 -15.25 18.33
C GLY A 157 0.23 -15.58 17.40
N VAL A 158 0.49 -15.52 16.11
CA VAL A 158 -0.50 -15.92 15.10
C VAL A 158 -0.94 -17.34 15.45
N SER A 159 -2.22 -17.58 15.70
CA SER A 159 -2.72 -18.87 16.08
C SER A 159 -2.46 -19.88 14.94
N GLU A 160 -2.35 -21.17 15.27
CA GLU A 160 -2.16 -22.19 14.22
C GLU A 160 -3.29 -22.20 13.18
N LEU A 161 -4.50 -21.83 13.58
CA LEU A 161 -5.65 -21.69 12.68
C LEU A 161 -5.48 -20.50 11.75
N GLU A 162 -4.98 -19.36 12.24
CA GLU A 162 -4.69 -18.19 11.43
C GLU A 162 -3.55 -18.48 10.44
N ILE A 163 -2.50 -19.20 10.85
CA ILE A 163 -1.41 -19.63 9.96
C ILE A 163 -1.95 -20.52 8.84
N LYS A 164 -2.79 -21.50 9.18
CA LYS A 164 -3.41 -22.39 8.19
C LYS A 164 -4.33 -21.62 7.25
N GLY A 165 -5.10 -20.65 7.77
CA GLY A 165 -5.95 -19.76 7.00
C GLY A 165 -5.15 -18.91 6.01
N LEU A 166 -4.08 -18.26 6.48
CA LEU A 166 -3.17 -17.45 5.66
C LEU A 166 -2.48 -18.28 4.56
N ASN A 167 -2.03 -19.48 4.89
CA ASN A 167 -1.40 -20.36 3.90
C ASN A 167 -2.40 -20.82 2.82
N ARG A 168 -3.66 -21.10 3.19
CA ARG A 168 -4.73 -21.43 2.23
C ARG A 168 -5.11 -20.24 1.37
N ALA A 169 -5.23 -19.05 1.97
CA ALA A 169 -5.49 -17.80 1.23
C ALA A 169 -4.36 -17.51 0.22
N GLY A 170 -3.10 -17.63 0.66
CA GLY A 170 -1.94 -17.52 -0.21
C GLY A 170 -1.95 -18.51 -1.38
N LEU A 171 -2.31 -19.77 -1.11
CA LEU A 171 -2.44 -20.81 -2.14
C LEU A 171 -3.53 -20.45 -3.16
N VAL A 172 -4.69 -19.95 -2.71
CA VAL A 172 -5.78 -19.51 -3.59
C VAL A 172 -5.33 -18.34 -4.47
N ILE A 173 -4.62 -17.36 -3.91
CA ILE A 173 -4.08 -16.23 -4.68
C ILE A 173 -3.08 -16.72 -5.74
N VAL A 174 -2.16 -17.61 -5.38
CA VAL A 174 -1.19 -18.18 -6.34
C VAL A 174 -1.90 -18.96 -7.43
N LEU A 175 -2.89 -19.77 -7.10
CA LEU A 175 -3.71 -20.50 -8.08
C LEU A 175 -4.47 -19.54 -9.01
N TYR A 176 -5.03 -18.49 -8.46
CA TYR A 176 -5.73 -17.47 -9.28
C TYR A 176 -4.77 -16.78 -10.25
N ILE A 177 -3.60 -16.36 -9.77
CA ILE A 177 -2.56 -15.77 -10.65
C ILE A 177 -2.10 -16.76 -11.71
N ALA A 178 -1.91 -18.04 -11.34
CA ALA A 178 -1.52 -19.09 -12.28
C ALA A 178 -2.61 -19.30 -13.37
N ILE A 179 -3.90 -19.32 -12.99
CA ILE A 179 -5.01 -19.44 -13.94
C ILE A 179 -5.05 -18.24 -14.89
N LEU A 180 -4.87 -17.02 -14.37
CA LEU A 180 -4.80 -15.82 -15.20
C LEU A 180 -3.60 -15.85 -16.16
N ALA A 181 -2.43 -16.26 -15.67
CA ALA A 181 -1.23 -16.39 -16.48
C ALA A 181 -1.43 -17.45 -17.60
N VAL A 182 -1.94 -18.62 -17.25
CA VAL A 182 -2.26 -19.66 -18.24
C VAL A 182 -3.28 -19.16 -19.25
N GLY A 183 -4.35 -18.51 -18.81
CA GLY A 183 -5.36 -17.93 -19.69
C GLY A 183 -4.80 -16.87 -20.65
N PHE A 184 -3.84 -16.07 -20.16
CA PHE A 184 -3.15 -15.07 -20.97
C PHE A 184 -2.21 -15.71 -21.99
N PHE A 185 -1.34 -16.64 -21.57
CA PHE A 185 -0.37 -17.31 -22.43
C PHE A 185 -1.01 -18.33 -23.40
N SER A 186 -2.17 -18.90 -23.06
CA SER A 186 -2.91 -19.80 -23.94
C SER A 186 -3.75 -19.09 -25.02
N GLY A 187 -3.79 -17.77 -24.99
CA GLY A 187 -4.57 -16.97 -25.94
C GLY A 187 -6.10 -16.98 -25.67
N ILE A 188 -6.54 -17.62 -24.59
CA ILE A 188 -7.98 -17.66 -24.22
C ILE A 188 -8.47 -16.27 -23.79
N LEU A 189 -7.60 -15.52 -23.08
CA LEU A 189 -7.88 -14.16 -22.62
C LEU A 189 -7.35 -13.07 -23.56
N SER A 190 -6.60 -13.43 -24.59
CA SER A 190 -6.06 -12.53 -25.60
C SER A 190 -6.47 -13.07 -26.98
N LYS A 191 -7.57 -12.60 -27.52
CA LYS A 191 -7.95 -12.82 -28.91
C LYS A 191 -7.36 -11.68 -29.75
N ASP A 192 -6.51 -12.03 -30.70
CA ASP A 192 -5.97 -11.12 -31.73
C ASP A 192 -5.13 -9.93 -31.23
N GLY A 193 -4.35 -10.10 -30.13
CA GLY A 193 -3.45 -9.07 -29.63
C GLY A 193 -4.14 -7.86 -28.97
N HIS A 194 -5.44 -7.86 -28.87
CA HIS A 194 -6.21 -6.91 -28.10
C HIS A 194 -6.65 -7.54 -26.77
N THR A 195 -6.19 -6.99 -25.66
CA THR A 195 -6.71 -7.32 -24.33
C THR A 195 -8.18 -6.89 -24.25
N PHE A 196 -8.99 -7.61 -23.47
CA PHE A 196 -10.41 -7.30 -23.18
C PHE A 196 -10.63 -5.95 -22.48
N VAL A 197 -9.68 -5.04 -22.55
CA VAL A 197 -9.75 -3.66 -22.08
C VAL A 197 -9.64 -2.78 -23.31
N GLY A 198 -10.74 -2.66 -23.99
CA GLY A 198 -10.98 -1.68 -25.03
C GLY A 198 -11.96 -0.65 -24.53
#